data_2717ba224f367ca2c12dd23ee44afddc
#
_entry.id   2717ba224f367ca2c12dd23ee44afddc
#
_cell.length_a   1.000
_cell.length_b   1.000
_cell.length_c   1.000
_cell.angle_alpha   90.00
_cell.angle_beta   90.00
_cell.angle_gamma   90.00
#
_symmetry.space_group_name_H-M   'P 1'
#
loop_
_entity.id
_entity.type
_entity.pdbx_description
1 polymer ?
#
loop_
_entity_poly.entity_id
_entity_poly.type
_entity_poly.pdbx_seq_one_letter_code
_entity_poly.pdbx_strand_id
1 'polypeptide(L)'
;MRLTILLLLVVQQIARPASAADTAAVAPWKINTPIVTYWAGPALTDAVARQMAEGGWNLVWCGEKQLDVAQRHGLRAQLQDGLLRPETLDNPAQREKLDALIARVRNHPALYSYFITDEPGAAEFPALGKLVAYLRQRDPAHLAYINLFPTYASNQQLGTKGDKVTAYQDHLRQYVEIVKPSLVSYDHYQFAKGGDNPDYFLNLAMIRRAAQGARVPFLNIVQACTWTPSMRVPGPDELRYLVYTTLAYGGQGISYYVYCHPGHTGGIALPDGRPTPLYHALKSLNRQFVAIARELQPLRSLAVYHAGMSPPGSVQLPREAPFRFDPPVAPLAYRPSERVRGFVLGYFGKDEKPTHMVAVNLDYKAEAAVWLIGPGNLEAFDAKAGTWSATGGVRLELRLPPGGGKLVRVAK
;
A
#
# COMPACT_ATOMS: atom_id res chain seq x y z
N MET A 1 -43.25 72.93 15.63
CA MET A 1 -42.65 71.85 14.77
C MET A 1 -41.18 71.70 15.18
N ARG A 2 -40.91 70.81 16.07
CA ARG A 2 -39.51 70.46 16.48
C ARG A 2 -39.25 69.05 16.07
N LEU A 3 -38.30 68.87 15.16
CA LEU A 3 -37.83 67.57 14.63
C LEU A 3 -36.76 66.98 15.60
N THR A 4 -37.05 65.85 16.23
CA THR A 4 -36.12 65.16 17.10
C THR A 4 -35.42 64.08 16.26
N ILE A 5 -34.11 64.24 16.02
CA ILE A 5 -33.26 63.26 15.33
C ILE A 5 -32.77 62.21 16.36
N LEU A 6 -33.19 60.97 16.18
CA LEU A 6 -32.74 59.82 16.98
C LEU A 6 -31.45 59.27 16.38
N LEU A 7 -30.35 59.42 17.12
CA LEU A 7 -29.03 58.84 16.72
C LEU A 7 -28.97 57.37 17.18
N LEU A 8 -28.98 56.42 16.23
CA LEU A 8 -28.71 55.02 16.51
C LEU A 8 -27.19 54.80 16.56
N LEU A 9 -26.67 54.54 17.75
CA LEU A 9 -25.31 54.04 17.93
C LEU A 9 -25.25 52.57 17.57
N VAL A 10 -24.65 52.23 16.42
CA VAL A 10 -24.29 50.84 16.06
C VAL A 10 -22.95 50.51 16.74
N VAL A 11 -23.00 49.69 17.78
CA VAL A 11 -21.81 49.14 18.40
C VAL A 11 -21.32 47.99 17.53
N GLN A 12 -20.29 48.23 16.72
CA GLN A 12 -19.56 47.18 16.03
C GLN A 12 -18.73 46.39 17.07
N GLN A 13 -19.15 45.17 17.35
CA GLN A 13 -18.29 44.20 18.03
C GLN A 13 -17.16 43.79 17.09
N ILE A 14 -15.96 44.28 17.36
CA ILE A 14 -14.74 43.84 16.72
C ILE A 14 -14.45 42.43 17.24
N ALA A 15 -14.75 41.40 16.44
CA ALA A 15 -14.34 40.05 16.69
C ALA A 15 -12.79 39.99 16.66
N ARG A 16 -12.17 39.72 17.79
CA ARG A 16 -10.73 39.40 17.86
C ARG A 16 -10.46 38.17 17.00
N PRO A 17 -9.46 38.20 16.10
CA PRO A 17 -9.05 36.97 15.42
C PRO A 17 -8.52 35.99 16.47
N ALA A 18 -9.07 34.76 16.44
CA ALA A 18 -8.54 33.64 17.19
C ALA A 18 -7.06 33.46 16.80
N SER A 19 -6.18 33.49 17.80
CA SER A 19 -4.78 33.18 17.65
C SER A 19 -4.64 31.85 16.90
N ALA A 20 -4.10 31.89 15.70
CA ALA A 20 -3.64 30.70 15.00
C ALA A 20 -2.53 30.08 15.85
N ALA A 21 -2.91 29.11 16.68
CA ALA A 21 -1.92 28.20 17.26
C ALA A 21 -1.18 27.56 16.08
N ASP A 22 0.11 27.81 16.03
CA ASP A 22 1.06 27.25 15.09
C ASP A 22 0.94 25.72 15.07
N THR A 23 0.07 25.20 14.21
CA THR A 23 0.16 23.82 13.79
C THR A 23 1.29 23.77 12.78
N ALA A 24 2.53 23.69 13.28
CA ALA A 24 3.64 23.30 12.44
C ALA A 24 3.20 22.05 11.69
N ALA A 25 2.99 22.17 10.39
CA ALA A 25 2.58 21.07 9.53
C ALA A 25 3.66 20.00 9.65
N VAL A 26 3.37 18.92 10.39
CA VAL A 26 4.26 17.77 10.53
C VAL A 26 4.57 17.31 9.12
N ALA A 27 5.84 17.37 8.72
CA ALA A 27 6.27 16.92 7.40
C ALA A 27 5.78 15.48 7.20
N PRO A 28 5.16 15.17 6.05
CA PRO A 28 4.68 13.81 5.81
C PRO A 28 5.85 12.85 5.87
N TRP A 29 5.67 11.78 6.63
CA TRP A 29 6.65 10.69 6.70
C TRP A 29 6.87 10.11 5.29
N LYS A 30 8.14 9.91 4.90
CA LYS A 30 8.49 9.35 3.60
C LYS A 30 9.11 7.97 3.76
N ILE A 31 8.62 7.00 2.97
CA ILE A 31 9.29 5.72 2.81
C ILE A 31 10.59 5.96 2.04
N ASN A 32 11.74 5.83 2.71
CA ASN A 32 13.05 5.99 2.07
C ASN A 32 13.40 4.83 1.13
N THR A 33 12.88 3.64 1.41
CA THR A 33 13.00 2.45 0.55
C THR A 33 11.64 1.78 0.51
N PRO A 34 11.13 1.39 -0.67
CA PRO A 34 9.88 0.65 -0.77
C PRO A 34 9.89 -0.60 0.11
N ILE A 35 8.75 -0.92 0.69
CA ILE A 35 8.62 -2.00 1.68
C ILE A 35 8.30 -3.31 0.97
N VAL A 36 9.07 -4.35 1.27
CA VAL A 36 8.71 -5.75 1.02
C VAL A 36 8.76 -6.49 2.35
N THR A 37 7.61 -6.93 2.81
CA THR A 37 7.47 -7.60 4.10
C THR A 37 6.56 -8.83 3.99
N TYR A 38 6.16 -9.39 5.11
CA TYR A 38 5.26 -10.53 5.22
C TYR A 38 4.35 -10.36 6.43
N TRP A 39 3.30 -11.14 6.48
CA TRP A 39 2.47 -11.28 7.68
C TRP A 39 2.69 -12.68 8.26
N ALA A 40 2.73 -12.79 9.56
CA ALA A 40 3.00 -14.01 10.30
C ALA A 40 4.16 -14.86 9.75
N GLY A 41 5.14 -15.10 10.57
CA GLY A 41 6.35 -15.86 10.20
C GLY A 41 7.05 -16.41 11.43
N PRO A 42 8.17 -17.09 11.24
CA PRO A 42 8.93 -17.65 12.35
C PRO A 42 9.60 -16.56 13.18
N ALA A 43 10.00 -16.92 14.41
CA ALA A 43 10.86 -16.06 15.21
C ALA A 43 12.15 -15.70 14.44
N LEU A 44 12.56 -14.43 14.51
CA LEU A 44 13.71 -13.93 13.76
C LEU A 44 15.02 -14.50 14.36
N THR A 45 15.67 -15.38 13.64
CA THR A 45 17.02 -15.92 13.90
C THR A 45 17.95 -15.50 12.76
N ASP A 46 19.27 -15.67 12.91
CA ASP A 46 20.22 -15.38 11.82
C ASP A 46 19.94 -16.20 10.55
N ALA A 47 19.52 -17.47 10.68
CA ALA A 47 19.16 -18.30 9.54
C ALA A 47 17.91 -17.76 8.81
N VAL A 48 16.88 -17.40 9.56
CA VAL A 48 15.63 -16.81 9.02
C VAL A 48 15.90 -15.46 8.38
N ALA A 49 16.65 -14.58 9.05
CA ALA A 49 16.99 -13.27 8.54
C ALA A 49 17.78 -13.34 7.22
N ARG A 50 18.75 -14.26 7.14
CA ARG A 50 19.49 -14.53 5.90
C ARG A 50 18.58 -14.97 4.78
N GLN A 51 17.71 -15.96 5.03
CA GLN A 51 16.74 -16.45 4.04
C GLN A 51 15.83 -15.34 3.55
N MET A 52 15.32 -14.48 4.45
CA MET A 52 14.47 -13.35 4.07
C MET A 52 15.22 -12.32 3.23
N ALA A 53 16.44 -11.93 3.63
CA ALA A 53 17.28 -11.02 2.85
C ALA A 53 17.61 -11.57 1.45
N GLU A 54 17.98 -12.83 1.35
CA GLU A 54 18.22 -13.51 0.08
C GLU A 54 16.97 -13.60 -0.79
N GLY A 55 15.79 -13.71 -0.17
CA GLY A 55 14.49 -13.70 -0.82
C GLY A 55 14.02 -12.30 -1.28
N GLY A 56 14.77 -11.25 -0.91
CA GLY A 56 14.45 -9.86 -1.29
C GLY A 56 13.45 -9.17 -0.36
N TRP A 57 13.12 -9.76 0.79
CA TRP A 57 12.43 -9.05 1.87
C TRP A 57 13.38 -8.01 2.48
N ASN A 58 12.86 -6.86 2.88
CA ASN A 58 13.65 -5.79 3.45
C ASN A 58 13.08 -5.22 4.77
N LEU A 59 11.92 -5.72 5.20
CA LEU A 59 11.31 -5.41 6.48
C LEU A 59 10.85 -6.71 7.14
N VAL A 60 11.31 -6.95 8.37
CA VAL A 60 11.00 -8.15 9.16
C VAL A 60 10.29 -7.77 10.46
N TRP A 61 9.58 -8.73 11.04
CA TRP A 61 8.89 -8.56 12.31
C TRP A 61 9.75 -9.14 13.43
N CYS A 62 9.97 -8.37 14.49
CA CYS A 62 10.72 -8.88 15.64
C CYS A 62 10.44 -8.07 16.92
N GLY A 63 10.82 -8.63 18.06
CA GLY A 63 10.92 -7.90 19.32
C GLY A 63 12.24 -7.14 19.46
N GLU A 64 12.38 -6.37 20.55
CA GLU A 64 13.59 -5.57 20.84
C GLU A 64 14.89 -6.40 20.77
N LYS A 65 14.89 -7.62 21.34
CA LYS A 65 16.06 -8.49 21.41
C LYS A 65 16.60 -8.96 20.05
N GLN A 66 15.80 -8.90 18.99
CA GLN A 66 16.17 -9.36 17.64
C GLN A 66 16.51 -8.20 16.69
N LEU A 67 16.53 -6.94 17.13
CA LEU A 67 16.90 -5.80 16.29
C LEU A 67 18.31 -5.94 15.72
N ASP A 68 19.28 -6.40 16.53
CA ASP A 68 20.66 -6.67 16.08
C ASP A 68 20.71 -7.78 15.02
N VAL A 69 19.83 -8.78 15.10
CA VAL A 69 19.73 -9.83 14.07
C VAL A 69 19.29 -9.20 12.74
N ALA A 70 18.25 -8.37 12.76
CA ALA A 70 17.80 -7.66 11.56
C ALA A 70 18.92 -6.81 10.96
N GLN A 71 19.64 -6.04 11.79
CA GLN A 71 20.73 -5.17 11.36
C GLN A 71 21.86 -5.96 10.69
N ARG A 72 22.32 -7.08 11.29
CA ARG A 72 23.40 -7.90 10.72
C ARG A 72 23.13 -8.41 9.33
N HIS A 73 21.84 -8.59 8.98
CA HIS A 73 21.41 -9.07 7.65
C HIS A 73 20.92 -7.92 6.73
N GLY A 74 21.16 -6.66 7.10
CA GLY A 74 20.75 -5.50 6.29
C GLY A 74 19.23 -5.32 6.18
N LEU A 75 18.47 -5.87 7.14
CA LEU A 75 17.02 -5.79 7.20
C LEU A 75 16.57 -4.65 8.13
N ARG A 76 15.44 -4.07 7.82
CA ARG A 76 14.70 -3.18 8.72
C ARG A 76 13.73 -4.00 9.56
N ALA A 77 13.33 -3.47 10.71
CA ALA A 77 12.49 -4.16 11.67
C ALA A 77 11.19 -3.40 11.96
N GLN A 78 10.09 -4.12 11.92
CA GLN A 78 8.82 -3.73 12.52
C GLN A 78 8.77 -4.31 13.92
N LEU A 79 8.86 -3.44 14.92
CA LEU A 79 8.92 -3.83 16.32
C LEU A 79 7.56 -4.30 16.81
N GLN A 80 7.55 -5.46 17.44
CA GLN A 80 6.41 -5.98 18.20
C GLN A 80 6.72 -5.92 19.69
N ASP A 81 5.82 -5.30 20.45
CA ASP A 81 5.89 -5.26 21.93
C ASP A 81 4.50 -5.09 22.52
N GLY A 82 4.24 -5.75 23.63
CA GLY A 82 2.94 -5.69 24.32
C GLY A 82 2.58 -4.31 24.92
N LEU A 83 3.55 -3.38 24.97
CA LEU A 83 3.33 -1.99 25.39
C LEU A 83 2.78 -1.11 24.25
N LEU A 84 2.84 -1.56 22.98
CA LEU A 84 2.40 -0.81 21.81
C LEU A 84 0.87 -0.92 21.61
N ARG A 85 0.11 -0.53 22.61
CA ARG A 85 -1.37 -0.57 22.64
C ARG A 85 -1.94 0.65 23.35
N PRO A 86 -3.16 1.12 23.00
CA PRO A 86 -3.75 2.34 23.56
C PRO A 86 -3.83 2.34 25.10
N GLU A 87 -4.20 1.22 25.71
CA GLU A 87 -4.40 1.07 27.16
C GLU A 87 -3.14 1.37 27.97
N THR A 88 -1.96 1.26 27.33
CA THR A 88 -0.67 1.61 27.95
C THR A 88 -0.61 3.09 28.33
N LEU A 89 -1.30 3.96 27.61
CA LEU A 89 -1.29 5.41 27.89
C LEU A 89 -2.14 5.76 29.12
N ASP A 90 -3.14 4.94 29.44
CA ASP A 90 -4.06 5.17 30.57
C ASP A 90 -3.44 4.74 31.91
N ASN A 91 -2.34 3.98 31.88
CA ASN A 91 -1.63 3.52 33.06
C ASN A 91 -0.23 4.18 33.15
N PRO A 92 0.01 5.05 34.17
CA PRO A 92 1.28 5.77 34.28
C PRO A 92 2.52 4.86 34.34
N ALA A 93 2.45 3.74 35.04
CA ALA A 93 3.58 2.80 35.16
C ALA A 93 3.84 2.06 33.83
N GLN A 94 2.80 1.74 33.03
CA GLN A 94 2.98 1.14 31.72
C GLN A 94 3.50 2.17 30.70
N ARG A 95 3.03 3.42 30.81
CA ARG A 95 3.51 4.52 29.97
C ARG A 95 4.99 4.80 30.20
N GLU A 96 5.45 4.79 31.45
CA GLU A 96 6.88 4.91 31.76
C GLU A 96 7.71 3.76 31.14
N LYS A 97 7.20 2.53 31.18
CA LYS A 97 7.83 1.38 30.49
C LYS A 97 7.89 1.57 28.98
N LEU A 98 6.83 2.12 28.37
CA LEU A 98 6.79 2.44 26.94
C LEU A 98 7.81 3.52 26.60
N ASP A 99 7.92 4.58 27.39
CA ASP A 99 8.94 5.62 27.21
C ASP A 99 10.37 5.04 27.29
N ALA A 100 10.60 4.15 28.26
CA ALA A 100 11.88 3.47 28.41
C ALA A 100 12.18 2.55 27.21
N LEU A 101 11.17 1.81 26.68
CA LEU A 101 11.30 1.01 25.46
C LEU A 101 11.69 1.90 24.28
N ILE A 102 10.94 2.97 24.01
CA ILE A 102 11.20 3.89 22.92
C ILE A 102 12.61 4.49 23.03
N ALA A 103 13.02 4.91 24.23
CA ALA A 103 14.35 5.46 24.45
C ALA A 103 15.49 4.48 24.08
N ARG A 104 15.30 3.18 24.34
CA ARG A 104 16.30 2.15 23.99
C ARG A 104 16.36 1.86 22.49
N VAL A 105 15.19 1.83 21.81
CA VAL A 105 15.12 1.32 20.43
C VAL A 105 15.15 2.40 19.35
N ARG A 106 14.74 3.65 19.63
CA ARG A 106 14.56 4.70 18.61
C ARG A 106 15.82 5.07 17.83
N ASN A 107 17.01 4.82 18.37
CA ASN A 107 18.27 5.07 17.68
C ASN A 107 18.84 3.79 17.04
N HIS A 108 18.15 2.67 17.11
CA HIS A 108 18.64 1.42 16.55
C HIS A 108 18.54 1.44 15.00
N PRO A 109 19.64 1.18 14.26
CA PRO A 109 19.66 1.32 12.80
C PRO A 109 18.65 0.45 12.04
N ALA A 110 18.26 -0.68 12.62
CA ALA A 110 17.26 -1.57 12.01
C ALA A 110 15.82 -1.15 12.30
N LEU A 111 15.55 -0.35 13.33
CA LEU A 111 14.18 0.05 13.63
C LEU A 111 13.58 0.83 12.47
N TYR A 112 12.36 0.49 12.08
CA TYR A 112 11.63 1.14 11.01
C TYR A 112 10.23 1.55 11.41
N SER A 113 9.54 0.68 12.14
CA SER A 113 8.15 0.91 12.56
C SER A 113 7.81 0.19 13.85
N TYR A 114 6.75 0.67 14.48
CA TYR A 114 6.09 0.06 15.63
C TYR A 114 4.80 -0.59 15.16
N PHE A 115 4.62 -1.89 15.35
CA PHE A 115 3.36 -2.56 15.08
C PHE A 115 2.35 -2.27 16.19
N ILE A 116 1.20 -1.75 15.83
CA ILE A 116 0.17 -1.35 16.79
C ILE A 116 -0.96 -2.38 16.84
N THR A 117 -1.67 -2.58 15.74
CA THR A 117 -2.82 -3.48 15.69
C THR A 117 -3.17 -3.90 14.27
N ASP A 118 -4.02 -4.92 14.20
CA ASP A 118 -4.59 -5.48 12.98
C ASP A 118 -6.10 -5.26 12.96
N GLU A 119 -6.61 -4.82 11.83
CA GLU A 119 -8.02 -4.70 11.48
C GLU A 119 -8.92 -4.03 12.58
N PRO A 120 -8.56 -2.83 13.09
CA PRO A 120 -9.38 -2.16 14.08
C PRO A 120 -10.69 -1.61 13.49
N GLY A 121 -11.78 -1.68 14.25
CA GLY A 121 -13.02 -1.00 13.91
C GLY A 121 -12.97 0.51 14.19
N ALA A 122 -13.85 1.29 13.57
CA ALA A 122 -13.86 2.75 13.71
C ALA A 122 -14.01 3.24 15.17
N ALA A 123 -14.64 2.47 16.03
CA ALA A 123 -14.76 2.80 17.46
C ALA A 123 -13.40 2.85 18.19
N GLU A 124 -12.38 2.16 17.68
CA GLU A 124 -11.03 2.12 18.25
C GLU A 124 -10.16 3.31 17.79
N PHE A 125 -10.51 3.96 16.70
CA PHE A 125 -9.69 5.01 16.11
C PHE A 125 -9.33 6.18 17.04
N PRO A 126 -10.22 6.67 17.93
CA PRO A 126 -9.83 7.72 18.87
C PRO A 126 -8.69 7.32 19.82
N ALA A 127 -8.70 6.10 20.33
CA ALA A 127 -7.65 5.58 21.21
C ALA A 127 -6.35 5.32 20.44
N LEU A 128 -6.46 4.73 19.25
CA LEU A 128 -5.32 4.53 18.33
C LEU A 128 -4.70 5.84 17.90
N GLY A 129 -5.51 6.86 17.61
CA GLY A 129 -5.01 8.19 17.24
C GLY A 129 -4.19 8.84 18.35
N LYS A 130 -4.59 8.66 19.64
CA LYS A 130 -3.80 9.11 20.79
C LYS A 130 -2.45 8.40 20.84
N LEU A 131 -2.42 7.07 20.68
CA LEU A 131 -1.17 6.29 20.69
C LEU A 131 -0.25 6.67 19.51
N VAL A 132 -0.79 6.81 18.31
CA VAL A 132 -0.01 7.22 17.12
C VAL A 132 0.59 8.62 17.32
N ALA A 133 -0.18 9.56 17.86
CA ALA A 133 0.31 10.90 18.19
C ALA A 133 1.40 10.86 19.27
N TYR A 134 1.23 10.03 20.29
CA TYR A 134 2.22 9.84 21.35
C TYR A 134 3.54 9.29 20.82
N LEU A 135 3.49 8.21 20.02
CA LEU A 135 4.68 7.63 19.39
C LEU A 135 5.38 8.65 18.49
N ARG A 136 4.63 9.39 17.66
CA ARG A 136 5.19 10.42 16.78
C ARG A 136 5.88 11.54 17.55
N GLN A 137 5.39 11.90 18.73
CA GLN A 137 6.03 12.90 19.60
C GLN A 137 7.34 12.38 20.19
N ARG A 138 7.40 11.09 20.57
CA ARG A 138 8.59 10.47 21.21
C ARG A 138 9.62 10.01 20.20
N ASP A 139 9.16 9.60 19.03
CA ASP A 139 10.00 9.09 17.95
C ASP A 139 9.39 9.46 16.57
N PRO A 140 9.66 10.67 16.08
CA PRO A 140 9.15 11.13 14.79
C PRO A 140 9.79 10.44 13.57
N ALA A 141 10.89 9.71 13.76
CA ALA A 141 11.63 9.04 12.69
C ALA A 141 10.96 7.72 12.26
N HIS A 142 10.20 7.07 13.14
CA HIS A 142 9.65 5.75 12.91
C HIS A 142 8.11 5.78 12.90
N LEU A 143 7.52 5.00 12.00
CA LEU A 143 6.07 5.01 11.83
C LEU A 143 5.37 4.06 12.81
N ALA A 144 4.15 4.42 13.20
CA ALA A 144 3.20 3.53 13.84
C ALA A 144 2.42 2.78 12.74
N TYR A 145 2.51 1.46 12.73
CA TYR A 145 1.90 0.62 11.69
C TYR A 145 0.59 0.01 12.18
N ILE A 146 -0.47 0.23 11.40
CA ILE A 146 -1.80 -0.34 11.59
C ILE A 146 -2.23 -0.94 10.25
N ASN A 147 -2.74 -2.18 10.25
CA ASN A 147 -3.37 -2.78 9.10
C ASN A 147 -4.89 -2.59 9.16
N LEU A 148 -5.54 -2.32 8.04
CA LEU A 148 -6.98 -2.09 7.95
C LEU A 148 -7.69 -3.28 7.30
N PHE A 149 -8.96 -3.43 7.64
CA PHE A 149 -9.89 -4.34 6.97
C PHE A 149 -9.98 -4.11 5.47
N PRO A 150 -10.27 -5.15 4.67
CA PRO A 150 -10.65 -5.03 3.27
C PRO A 150 -12.12 -4.61 3.06
N THR A 151 -12.48 -4.32 1.81
CA THR A 151 -13.85 -3.91 1.41
C THR A 151 -14.93 -4.96 1.71
N TYR A 152 -14.58 -6.21 1.87
CA TYR A 152 -15.54 -7.29 2.17
C TYR A 152 -15.76 -7.52 3.67
N ALA A 153 -15.14 -6.74 4.54
CA ALA A 153 -15.46 -6.73 5.96
C ALA A 153 -16.90 -6.26 6.21
N SER A 154 -17.55 -6.81 7.21
CA SER A 154 -18.92 -6.44 7.59
C SER A 154 -18.97 -5.03 8.19
N ASN A 155 -20.15 -4.40 8.13
CA ASN A 155 -20.37 -3.10 8.78
C ASN A 155 -20.06 -3.14 10.29
N GLN A 156 -20.29 -4.28 10.94
CA GLN A 156 -19.96 -4.48 12.36
C GLN A 156 -18.44 -4.45 12.59
N GLN A 157 -17.66 -5.13 11.75
CA GLN A 157 -16.19 -5.10 11.82
C GLN A 157 -15.64 -3.70 11.52
N LEU A 158 -16.14 -3.07 10.47
CA LEU A 158 -15.73 -1.71 10.10
C LEU A 158 -16.13 -0.67 11.16
N GLY A 159 -17.18 -0.92 11.94
CA GLY A 159 -17.77 0.05 12.87
C GLY A 159 -18.49 1.20 12.14
N THR A 160 -18.98 0.96 10.91
CA THR A 160 -19.64 1.96 10.06
C THR A 160 -20.96 1.42 9.50
N LYS A 161 -21.72 2.23 8.75
CA LYS A 161 -23.05 1.90 8.24
C LYS A 161 -23.16 2.21 6.73
N GLY A 162 -24.10 1.56 6.06
CA GLY A 162 -24.40 1.77 4.65
C GLY A 162 -24.18 0.53 3.80
N ASP A 163 -24.22 0.70 2.49
CA ASP A 163 -23.77 -0.32 1.56
C ASP A 163 -22.24 -0.51 1.65
N LYS A 164 -21.74 -1.57 1.02
CA LYS A 164 -20.30 -1.92 1.06
C LYS A 164 -19.37 -0.72 0.75
N VAL A 165 -19.67 0.05 -0.27
CA VAL A 165 -18.82 1.16 -0.71
C VAL A 165 -18.88 2.31 0.28
N THR A 166 -20.07 2.70 0.69
CA THR A 166 -20.32 3.78 1.65
C THR A 166 -19.70 3.47 3.01
N ALA A 167 -19.92 2.25 3.54
CA ALA A 167 -19.40 1.83 4.84
C ALA A 167 -17.86 1.80 4.85
N TYR A 168 -17.25 1.24 3.80
CA TYR A 168 -15.79 1.18 3.72
C TYR A 168 -15.16 2.56 3.47
N GLN A 169 -15.81 3.41 2.68
CA GLN A 169 -15.37 4.78 2.43
C GLN A 169 -15.38 5.62 3.72
N ASP A 170 -16.42 5.46 4.53
CA ASP A 170 -16.53 6.13 5.84
C ASP A 170 -15.48 5.62 6.83
N HIS A 171 -15.23 4.30 6.86
CA HIS A 171 -14.16 3.70 7.66
C HIS A 171 -12.78 4.30 7.31
N LEU A 172 -12.43 4.36 6.02
CA LEU A 172 -11.18 4.94 5.57
C LEU A 172 -11.06 6.43 5.88
N ARG A 173 -12.16 7.19 5.71
CA ARG A 173 -12.21 8.61 6.05
C ARG A 173 -11.95 8.83 7.54
N GLN A 174 -12.68 8.12 8.43
CA GLN A 174 -12.49 8.21 9.86
C GLN A 174 -11.06 7.83 10.27
N TYR A 175 -10.50 6.76 9.70
CA TYR A 175 -9.12 6.37 9.97
C TYR A 175 -8.13 7.48 9.65
N VAL A 176 -8.20 8.06 8.46
CA VAL A 176 -7.30 9.13 8.02
C VAL A 176 -7.44 10.39 8.88
N GLU A 177 -8.68 10.79 9.19
CA GLU A 177 -8.96 12.02 9.94
C GLU A 177 -8.61 11.91 11.42
N ILE A 178 -8.89 10.77 12.05
CA ILE A 178 -8.74 10.56 13.50
C ILE A 178 -7.35 10.03 13.85
N VAL A 179 -6.90 8.96 13.17
CA VAL A 179 -5.62 8.32 13.47
C VAL A 179 -4.45 9.11 12.88
N LYS A 180 -4.66 9.80 11.76
CA LYS A 180 -3.63 10.56 11.03
C LYS A 180 -2.39 9.70 10.75
N PRO A 181 -2.54 8.58 10.01
CA PRO A 181 -1.46 7.62 9.80
C PRO A 181 -0.33 8.20 8.96
N SER A 182 0.85 7.58 9.05
CA SER A 182 1.99 7.85 8.14
C SER A 182 2.06 6.87 6.97
N LEU A 183 1.25 5.82 7.00
CA LEU A 183 1.11 4.78 5.99
C LEU A 183 -0.32 4.24 6.07
N VAL A 184 -0.97 4.02 4.93
CA VAL A 184 -2.21 3.23 4.86
C VAL A 184 -1.83 1.80 4.48
N SER A 185 -2.10 0.84 5.36
CA SER A 185 -1.94 -0.59 5.08
C SER A 185 -3.31 -1.27 5.13
N TYR A 186 -3.51 -2.24 4.27
CA TYR A 186 -4.70 -3.07 4.23
C TYR A 186 -4.36 -4.43 3.62
N ASP A 187 -5.24 -5.41 3.81
CA ASP A 187 -5.16 -6.69 3.14
C ASP A 187 -6.31 -6.91 2.15
N HIS A 188 -6.06 -7.73 1.15
CA HIS A 188 -7.08 -8.23 0.25
C HIS A 188 -6.67 -9.58 -0.33
N TYR A 189 -7.55 -10.56 -0.19
CA TYR A 189 -7.30 -11.93 -0.64
C TYR A 189 -8.12 -12.22 -1.89
N GLN A 190 -7.40 -12.33 -3.03
CA GLN A 190 -7.97 -12.32 -4.36
C GLN A 190 -8.50 -13.68 -4.80
N PHE A 191 -7.81 -14.79 -4.45
CA PHE A 191 -7.98 -16.04 -5.14
C PHE A 191 -8.82 -17.05 -4.35
N ALA A 192 -10.02 -17.33 -4.85
CA ALA A 192 -10.90 -18.38 -4.32
C ALA A 192 -11.06 -19.54 -5.34
N LYS A 193 -11.55 -20.69 -4.87
CA LYS A 193 -11.81 -21.85 -5.74
C LYS A 193 -12.95 -21.62 -6.72
N GLY A 194 -13.94 -20.80 -6.33
CA GLY A 194 -15.09 -20.44 -7.16
C GLY A 194 -14.86 -19.27 -8.12
N GLY A 195 -13.64 -18.73 -8.16
CA GLY A 195 -13.28 -17.58 -9.00
C GLY A 195 -12.62 -16.46 -8.21
N ASP A 196 -12.22 -15.42 -8.91
CA ASP A 196 -11.51 -14.28 -8.31
C ASP A 196 -12.49 -13.38 -7.54
N ASN A 197 -11.98 -12.76 -6.46
CA ASN A 197 -12.77 -11.78 -5.71
C ASN A 197 -13.04 -10.54 -6.59
N PRO A 198 -14.31 -10.18 -6.84
CA PRO A 198 -14.66 -9.08 -7.74
C PRO A 198 -14.26 -7.70 -7.21
N ASP A 199 -14.02 -7.57 -5.91
CA ASP A 199 -13.77 -6.30 -5.25
C ASP A 199 -12.28 -5.90 -5.21
N TYR A 200 -11.37 -6.70 -5.77
CA TYR A 200 -9.94 -6.44 -5.70
C TYR A 200 -9.55 -5.04 -6.19
N PHE A 201 -9.99 -4.66 -7.38
CA PHE A 201 -9.69 -3.34 -7.93
C PHE A 201 -10.50 -2.22 -7.27
N LEU A 202 -11.70 -2.51 -6.78
CA LEU A 202 -12.46 -1.58 -5.96
C LEU A 202 -11.69 -1.24 -4.68
N ASN A 203 -11.18 -2.24 -3.98
CA ASN A 203 -10.38 -2.04 -2.76
C ASN A 203 -9.10 -1.24 -3.05
N LEU A 204 -8.31 -1.64 -4.06
CA LEU A 204 -7.12 -0.90 -4.48
C LEU A 204 -7.43 0.57 -4.81
N ALA A 205 -8.52 0.84 -5.53
CA ALA A 205 -8.92 2.19 -5.89
C ALA A 205 -9.32 3.04 -4.68
N MET A 206 -10.01 2.45 -3.70
CA MET A 206 -10.43 3.14 -2.48
C MET A 206 -9.24 3.45 -1.56
N ILE A 207 -8.35 2.48 -1.35
CA ILE A 207 -7.11 2.65 -0.58
C ILE A 207 -6.20 3.70 -1.21
N ARG A 208 -6.00 3.62 -2.53
CA ARG A 208 -5.23 4.64 -3.27
C ARG A 208 -5.77 6.04 -3.03
N ARG A 209 -7.09 6.24 -3.13
CA ARG A 209 -7.73 7.55 -2.88
C ARG A 209 -7.55 8.02 -1.44
N ALA A 210 -7.73 7.14 -0.45
CA ALA A 210 -7.53 7.46 0.96
C ALA A 210 -6.07 7.88 1.25
N ALA A 211 -5.10 7.12 0.74
CA ALA A 211 -3.68 7.42 0.88
C ALA A 211 -3.28 8.73 0.20
N GLN A 212 -3.82 9.01 -0.99
CA GLN A 212 -3.60 10.27 -1.70
C GLN A 212 -4.21 11.47 -0.95
N GLY A 213 -5.42 11.34 -0.43
CA GLY A 213 -6.06 12.37 0.39
C GLY A 213 -5.26 12.69 1.66
N ALA A 214 -4.69 11.68 2.28
CA ALA A 214 -3.82 11.80 3.45
C ALA A 214 -2.37 12.22 3.09
N ARG A 215 -1.99 12.21 1.81
CA ARG A 215 -0.62 12.46 1.31
C ARG A 215 0.41 11.49 1.89
N VAL A 216 0.03 10.25 2.10
CA VAL A 216 0.88 9.18 2.60
C VAL A 216 0.96 8.02 1.60
N PRO A 217 2.00 7.18 1.66
CA PRO A 217 2.06 5.96 0.86
C PRO A 217 1.04 4.91 1.34
N PHE A 218 0.84 3.87 0.52
CA PHE A 218 0.10 2.69 0.96
C PHE A 218 0.87 1.39 0.75
N LEU A 219 0.53 0.38 1.55
CA LEU A 219 1.02 -0.98 1.51
C LEU A 219 -0.16 -1.93 1.31
N ASN A 220 0.02 -2.90 0.40
CA ASN A 220 -0.96 -3.93 0.10
C ASN A 220 -0.50 -5.28 0.65
N ILE A 221 -1.28 -5.89 1.54
CA ILE A 221 -1.04 -7.27 1.98
C ILE A 221 -1.81 -8.19 1.04
N VAL A 222 -1.07 -9.04 0.35
CA VAL A 222 -1.60 -9.92 -0.68
C VAL A 222 -1.54 -11.39 -0.27
N GLN A 223 -2.40 -12.19 -0.88
CA GLN A 223 -2.52 -13.61 -0.61
C GLN A 223 -1.28 -14.40 -1.04
N ALA A 224 -0.75 -15.25 -0.16
CA ALA A 224 0.28 -16.25 -0.46
C ALA A 224 -0.06 -17.64 0.11
N CYS A 225 -1.22 -17.81 0.76
CA CYS A 225 -1.66 -19.07 1.35
C CYS A 225 -3.18 -19.20 1.28
N THR A 226 -3.69 -20.27 1.85
CA THR A 226 -5.11 -20.43 2.19
C THR A 226 -5.26 -20.98 3.61
N TRP A 227 -6.32 -20.56 4.29
CA TRP A 227 -6.72 -21.02 5.63
C TRP A 227 -8.19 -21.44 5.68
N THR A 228 -8.88 -21.38 4.55
CA THR A 228 -10.27 -21.82 4.41
C THR A 228 -10.44 -22.73 3.22
N PRO A 229 -11.46 -23.63 3.23
CA PRO A 229 -11.73 -24.51 2.10
C PRO A 229 -12.14 -23.78 0.81
N SER A 230 -12.66 -22.55 0.91
CA SER A 230 -13.12 -21.75 -0.24
C SER A 230 -11.99 -21.05 -0.97
N MET A 231 -10.85 -20.84 -0.33
CA MET A 231 -9.69 -20.17 -0.93
C MET A 231 -8.70 -21.17 -1.50
N ARG A 232 -7.78 -20.70 -2.32
CA ARG A 232 -6.70 -21.49 -2.90
C ARG A 232 -5.35 -20.80 -2.76
N VAL A 233 -4.28 -21.57 -2.78
CA VAL A 233 -2.92 -21.03 -2.81
C VAL A 233 -2.67 -20.44 -4.20
N PRO A 234 -2.17 -19.19 -4.31
CA PRO A 234 -1.82 -18.60 -5.59
C PRO A 234 -0.59 -19.26 -6.21
N GLY A 235 -0.53 -19.27 -7.54
CA GLY A 235 0.66 -19.66 -8.29
C GLY A 235 1.63 -18.48 -8.52
N PRO A 236 2.82 -18.75 -9.10
CA PRO A 236 3.82 -17.72 -9.39
C PRO A 236 3.33 -16.55 -10.26
N ASP A 237 2.53 -16.83 -11.28
CA ASP A 237 1.98 -15.82 -12.19
C ASP A 237 0.90 -14.96 -11.51
N GLU A 238 0.16 -15.56 -10.60
CA GLU A 238 -0.80 -14.85 -9.76
C GLU A 238 -0.11 -13.96 -8.72
N LEU A 239 1.01 -14.38 -8.16
CA LEU A 239 1.83 -13.50 -7.33
C LEU A 239 2.41 -12.34 -8.15
N ARG A 240 2.83 -12.59 -9.38
CA ARG A 240 3.29 -11.52 -10.30
C ARG A 240 2.17 -10.52 -10.57
N TYR A 241 0.96 -11.00 -10.84
CA TYR A 241 -0.23 -10.17 -10.99
C TYR A 241 -0.45 -9.26 -9.77
N LEU A 242 -0.41 -9.79 -8.55
CA LEU A 242 -0.60 -9.02 -7.32
C LEU A 242 0.50 -7.96 -7.14
N VAL A 243 1.75 -8.30 -7.44
CA VAL A 243 2.90 -7.38 -7.35
C VAL A 243 2.74 -6.22 -8.34
N TYR A 244 2.47 -6.52 -9.62
CA TYR A 244 2.42 -5.50 -10.66
C TYR A 244 1.15 -4.65 -10.61
N THR A 245 0.01 -5.21 -10.22
CA THR A 245 -1.21 -4.40 -9.99
C THR A 245 -1.04 -3.46 -8.81
N THR A 246 -0.38 -3.88 -7.73
CA THR A 246 -0.02 -2.99 -6.60
C THR A 246 0.85 -1.83 -7.08
N LEU A 247 1.86 -2.08 -7.91
CA LEU A 247 2.71 -1.04 -8.52
C LEU A 247 1.93 -0.08 -9.42
N ALA A 248 1.05 -0.60 -10.27
CA ALA A 248 0.23 0.23 -11.18
C ALA A 248 -0.69 1.19 -10.41
N TYR A 249 -1.17 0.78 -9.25
CA TYR A 249 -1.96 1.65 -8.37
C TYR A 249 -1.11 2.60 -7.51
N GLY A 250 0.22 2.49 -7.55
CA GLY A 250 1.14 3.37 -6.84
C GLY A 250 1.50 2.91 -5.43
N GLY A 251 1.31 1.64 -5.12
CA GLY A 251 1.72 1.04 -3.84
C GLY A 251 3.24 1.17 -3.63
N GLN A 252 3.64 1.60 -2.44
CA GLN A 252 5.03 1.73 -2.03
C GLN A 252 5.45 0.61 -1.06
N GLY A 253 4.52 -0.26 -0.71
CA GLY A 253 4.75 -1.45 0.09
C GLY A 253 3.91 -2.63 -0.39
N ILE A 254 4.50 -3.82 -0.24
CA ILE A 254 3.82 -5.10 -0.42
C ILE A 254 4.17 -6.03 0.73
N SER A 255 3.17 -6.76 1.21
CA SER A 255 3.30 -7.79 2.23
C SER A 255 2.62 -9.06 1.76
N TYR A 256 3.08 -10.20 2.20
CA TYR A 256 2.53 -11.50 1.80
C TYR A 256 1.92 -12.22 3.01
N TYR A 257 0.65 -12.53 2.93
CA TYR A 257 -0.07 -13.31 3.93
C TYR A 257 -0.08 -14.79 3.51
N VAL A 258 0.73 -15.67 4.09
CA VAL A 258 1.69 -15.55 5.20
C VAL A 258 3.10 -15.95 4.76
N TYR A 259 4.13 -15.63 5.59
CA TYR A 259 5.44 -16.25 5.39
C TYR A 259 5.37 -17.75 5.72
N CYS A 260 4.93 -18.10 6.92
CA CYS A 260 4.51 -19.44 7.30
C CYS A 260 3.56 -19.39 8.51
N HIS A 261 2.63 -20.33 8.58
CA HIS A 261 1.72 -20.48 9.71
C HIS A 261 1.26 -21.94 9.81
N PRO A 262 1.29 -22.58 11.02
CA PRO A 262 0.94 -24.00 11.17
C PRO A 262 -0.48 -24.37 10.74
N GLY A 263 -1.44 -23.46 10.85
CA GLY A 263 -2.85 -23.68 10.49
C GLY A 263 -3.19 -23.35 9.02
N HIS A 264 -2.19 -23.03 8.17
CA HIS A 264 -2.43 -22.59 6.80
C HIS A 264 -1.78 -23.55 5.80
N THR A 265 -2.35 -23.61 4.59
CA THR A 265 -1.78 -24.35 3.45
C THR A 265 -1.12 -23.37 2.49
N GLY A 266 0.08 -23.66 2.02
CA GLY A 266 0.89 -22.76 1.20
C GLY A 266 1.78 -21.87 2.10
N GLY A 267 1.95 -20.60 1.70
CA GLY A 267 2.88 -19.67 2.33
C GLY A 267 4.24 -19.66 1.65
N ILE A 268 5.11 -18.76 2.12
CA ILE A 268 6.44 -18.52 1.54
C ILE A 268 7.42 -19.63 1.95
N ALA A 269 7.30 -20.09 3.19
CA ALA A 269 8.06 -21.23 3.73
C ALA A 269 7.12 -22.20 4.43
N LEU A 270 7.56 -23.43 4.58
CA LEU A 270 6.93 -24.43 5.43
C LEU A 270 7.19 -24.10 6.91
N PRO A 271 6.42 -24.65 7.87
CA PRO A 271 6.64 -24.41 9.30
C PRO A 271 8.05 -24.82 9.80
N ASP A 272 8.71 -25.73 9.12
CA ASP A 272 10.10 -26.15 9.40
C ASP A 272 11.16 -25.21 8.78
N GLY A 273 10.74 -24.12 8.14
CA GLY A 273 11.61 -23.10 7.54
C GLY A 273 12.04 -23.40 6.10
N ARG A 274 11.71 -24.55 5.51
CA ARG A 274 12.05 -24.86 4.12
C ARG A 274 11.28 -23.95 3.15
N PRO A 275 11.97 -23.33 2.16
CA PRO A 275 11.33 -22.51 1.13
C PRO A 275 10.31 -23.31 0.30
N THR A 276 9.19 -22.69 -0.03
CA THR A 276 8.20 -23.21 -0.98
C THR A 276 8.52 -22.72 -2.40
N PRO A 277 7.83 -23.23 -3.45
CA PRO A 277 7.93 -22.67 -4.80
C PRO A 277 7.60 -21.17 -4.86
N LEU A 278 6.72 -20.66 -3.96
CA LEU A 278 6.39 -19.24 -3.88
C LEU A 278 7.59 -18.38 -3.44
N TYR A 279 8.41 -18.87 -2.51
CA TYR A 279 9.65 -18.19 -2.13
C TYR A 279 10.56 -17.95 -3.35
N HIS A 280 10.76 -19.00 -4.16
CA HIS A 280 11.63 -18.92 -5.34
C HIS A 280 11.07 -17.96 -6.39
N ALA A 281 9.77 -17.93 -6.61
CA ALA A 281 9.10 -16.99 -7.51
C ALA A 281 9.24 -15.55 -7.00
N LEU A 282 9.03 -15.32 -5.70
CA LEU A 282 9.09 -14.01 -5.08
C LEU A 282 10.50 -13.44 -5.01
N LYS A 283 11.54 -14.26 -4.94
CA LYS A 283 12.94 -13.82 -4.85
C LYS A 283 13.31 -12.76 -5.92
N SER A 284 12.86 -12.94 -7.15
CA SER A 284 13.06 -11.96 -8.24
C SER A 284 12.00 -10.85 -8.21
N LEU A 285 10.74 -11.19 -7.94
CA LEU A 285 9.63 -10.23 -7.93
C LEU A 285 9.79 -9.17 -6.85
N ASN A 286 10.26 -9.53 -5.65
CA ASN A 286 10.53 -8.61 -4.56
C ASN A 286 11.55 -7.53 -4.96
N ARG A 287 12.63 -7.93 -5.63
CA ARG A 287 13.66 -6.99 -6.13
C ARG A 287 13.12 -6.09 -7.23
N GLN A 288 12.33 -6.66 -8.16
CA GLN A 288 11.67 -5.89 -9.22
C GLN A 288 10.66 -4.90 -8.62
N PHE A 289 9.87 -5.30 -7.60
CA PHE A 289 8.98 -4.39 -6.87
C PHE A 289 9.75 -3.20 -6.31
N VAL A 290 10.83 -3.45 -5.56
CA VAL A 290 11.64 -2.39 -4.96
C VAL A 290 12.24 -1.48 -6.02
N ALA A 291 12.77 -2.03 -7.12
CA ALA A 291 13.37 -1.24 -8.20
C ALA A 291 12.33 -0.31 -8.87
N ILE A 292 11.17 -0.85 -9.25
CA ILE A 292 10.10 -0.07 -9.89
C ILE A 292 9.50 0.94 -8.91
N ALA A 293 9.16 0.53 -7.68
CA ALA A 293 8.56 1.43 -6.71
C ALA A 293 9.50 2.58 -6.32
N ARG A 294 10.83 2.37 -6.34
CA ARG A 294 11.83 3.42 -6.13
C ARG A 294 11.82 4.46 -7.25
N GLU A 295 11.69 4.05 -8.51
CA GLU A 295 11.52 4.97 -9.64
C GLU A 295 10.22 5.79 -9.53
N LEU A 296 9.15 5.19 -9.01
CA LEU A 296 7.85 5.84 -8.83
C LEU A 296 7.75 6.72 -7.58
N GLN A 297 8.60 6.50 -6.56
CA GLN A 297 8.52 7.17 -5.26
C GLN A 297 8.57 8.71 -5.32
N PRO A 298 9.39 9.36 -6.20
CA PRO A 298 9.40 10.81 -6.33
C PRO A 298 8.22 11.37 -7.13
N LEU A 299 7.34 10.51 -7.64
CA LEU A 299 6.22 10.86 -8.52
C LEU A 299 4.88 10.73 -7.77
N ARG A 300 3.87 11.41 -8.28
CA ARG A 300 2.47 11.26 -7.86
C ARG A 300 1.79 10.23 -8.77
N SER A 301 0.98 9.34 -8.20
CA SER A 301 0.07 8.51 -8.99
C SER A 301 -1.10 9.38 -9.46
N LEU A 302 -1.15 9.72 -10.74
CA LEU A 302 -2.10 10.65 -11.31
C LEU A 302 -3.43 9.98 -11.67
N ALA A 303 -3.37 8.84 -12.35
CA ALA A 303 -4.53 8.09 -12.79
C ALA A 303 -4.25 6.59 -12.85
N VAL A 304 -5.31 5.79 -12.82
CA VAL A 304 -5.26 4.36 -13.12
C VAL A 304 -6.41 4.05 -14.06
N TYR A 305 -6.11 3.45 -15.20
CA TYR A 305 -7.07 3.10 -16.23
C TYR A 305 -7.02 1.62 -16.55
N HIS A 306 -8.17 1.08 -16.94
CA HIS A 306 -8.30 -0.29 -17.43
C HIS A 306 -8.61 -0.29 -18.94
N ALA A 307 -8.03 -1.23 -19.67
CA ALA A 307 -8.32 -1.48 -21.07
C ALA A 307 -8.70 -2.97 -21.25
N GLY A 308 -9.81 -3.26 -21.89
CA GLY A 308 -10.43 -4.58 -21.95
C GLY A 308 -11.57 -4.68 -20.93
N MET A 309 -11.46 -5.55 -19.91
CA MET A 309 -12.47 -5.65 -18.85
C MET A 309 -12.42 -4.48 -17.89
N SER A 310 -13.61 -4.06 -17.41
CA SER A 310 -13.78 -2.99 -16.42
C SER A 310 -14.41 -3.56 -15.14
N PRO A 311 -13.61 -4.14 -14.22
CA PRO A 311 -14.12 -4.62 -12.95
C PRO A 311 -14.57 -3.46 -12.03
N PRO A 312 -15.31 -3.72 -10.93
CA PRO A 312 -15.69 -2.70 -9.97
C PRO A 312 -14.50 -1.84 -9.51
N GLY A 313 -14.72 -0.52 -9.40
CA GLY A 313 -13.67 0.44 -9.01
C GLY A 313 -12.70 0.84 -10.12
N SER A 314 -12.79 0.26 -11.31
CA SER A 314 -11.97 0.62 -12.47
C SER A 314 -12.53 1.83 -13.23
N VAL A 315 -11.63 2.51 -13.94
CA VAL A 315 -11.95 3.57 -14.91
C VAL A 315 -11.41 3.14 -16.26
N GLN A 316 -12.26 3.19 -17.30
CA GLN A 316 -11.87 2.80 -18.66
C GLN A 316 -10.82 3.76 -19.22
N LEU A 317 -9.85 3.21 -19.95
CA LEU A 317 -8.81 3.99 -20.61
C LEU A 317 -9.43 4.93 -21.68
N PRO A 318 -9.27 6.26 -21.55
CA PRO A 318 -9.77 7.21 -22.56
C PRO A 318 -9.03 7.03 -23.89
N ARG A 319 -9.73 7.27 -25.00
CA ARG A 319 -9.14 7.18 -26.36
C ARG A 319 -7.96 8.15 -26.55
N GLU A 320 -8.06 9.35 -26.00
CA GLU A 320 -7.05 10.42 -26.08
C GLU A 320 -6.06 10.43 -24.91
N ALA A 321 -5.97 9.30 -24.17
CA ALA A 321 -5.02 9.20 -23.09
C ALA A 321 -3.57 9.36 -23.58
N PRO A 322 -2.69 10.06 -22.82
CA PRO A 322 -1.30 10.29 -23.22
C PRO A 322 -0.52 9.01 -23.51
N PHE A 323 -0.70 7.99 -22.67
CA PHE A 323 -0.22 6.64 -22.97
C PHE A 323 -1.44 5.78 -23.32
N ARG A 324 -1.45 5.18 -24.49
CA ARG A 324 -2.57 4.38 -24.97
C ARG A 324 -2.09 3.23 -25.86
N PHE A 325 -2.96 2.27 -26.07
CA PHE A 325 -2.69 1.17 -26.99
C PHE A 325 -3.10 1.51 -28.44
N ASP A 326 -2.34 0.98 -29.39
CA ASP A 326 -2.60 1.12 -30.83
C ASP A 326 -2.34 -0.21 -31.56
N PRO A 327 -3.38 -0.89 -32.09
CA PRO A 327 -4.80 -0.46 -32.01
C PRO A 327 -5.34 -0.45 -30.58
N PRO A 328 -6.39 0.33 -30.30
CA PRO A 328 -7.05 0.31 -29.00
C PRO A 328 -7.51 -1.10 -28.61
N VAL A 329 -7.30 -1.46 -27.34
CA VAL A 329 -7.79 -2.73 -26.81
C VAL A 329 -9.33 -2.69 -26.76
N ALA A 330 -9.97 -3.66 -27.40
CA ALA A 330 -11.43 -3.74 -27.44
C ALA A 330 -12.00 -3.95 -26.01
N PRO A 331 -13.11 -3.29 -25.68
CA PRO A 331 -13.83 -3.56 -24.43
C PRO A 331 -14.25 -5.04 -24.35
N LEU A 332 -14.06 -5.63 -23.19
CA LEU A 332 -14.51 -6.99 -22.87
C LEU A 332 -15.57 -6.93 -21.78
N ALA A 333 -16.61 -7.78 -21.93
CA ALA A 333 -17.60 -7.91 -20.88
C ALA A 333 -16.96 -8.46 -19.60
N TYR A 334 -17.18 -7.79 -18.48
CA TYR A 334 -16.77 -8.27 -17.15
C TYR A 334 -17.92 -9.09 -16.55
N ARG A 335 -17.59 -10.23 -15.96
CA ARG A 335 -18.49 -11.03 -15.15
C ARG A 335 -17.89 -11.24 -13.77
N PRO A 336 -18.67 -11.07 -12.69
CA PRO A 336 -18.20 -11.34 -11.34
C PRO A 336 -17.58 -12.73 -11.22
N SER A 337 -16.52 -12.84 -10.46
CA SER A 337 -15.75 -14.08 -10.24
C SER A 337 -14.99 -14.62 -11.45
N GLU A 338 -15.12 -14.01 -12.64
CA GLU A 338 -14.21 -14.30 -13.74
C GLU A 338 -12.84 -13.68 -13.50
N ARG A 339 -11.80 -14.35 -14.01
CA ARG A 339 -10.45 -13.77 -14.14
C ARG A 339 -10.52 -12.50 -14.99
N VAL A 340 -10.04 -11.39 -14.47
CA VAL A 340 -9.98 -10.14 -15.23
C VAL A 340 -8.96 -10.27 -16.36
N ARG A 341 -9.34 -9.83 -17.56
CA ARG A 341 -8.52 -9.84 -18.78
C ARG A 341 -8.41 -8.44 -19.36
N GLY A 342 -7.31 -8.18 -20.07
CA GLY A 342 -6.96 -6.87 -20.58
C GLY A 342 -5.78 -6.30 -19.84
N PHE A 343 -5.76 -5.00 -19.64
CA PHE A 343 -4.61 -4.30 -19.08
C PHE A 343 -5.02 -3.27 -18.03
N VAL A 344 -4.14 -2.99 -17.08
CA VAL A 344 -4.21 -1.81 -16.25
C VAL A 344 -2.99 -0.92 -16.53
N LEU A 345 -3.21 0.40 -16.60
CA LEU A 345 -2.20 1.42 -16.80
C LEU A 345 -2.24 2.39 -15.63
N GLY A 346 -1.19 2.39 -14.82
CA GLY A 346 -0.97 3.38 -13.77
C GLY A 346 -0.13 4.54 -14.30
N TYR A 347 -0.61 5.77 -14.18
CA TYR A 347 0.07 6.98 -14.67
C TYR A 347 0.71 7.74 -13.52
N PHE A 348 1.94 8.19 -13.73
CA PHE A 348 2.72 8.88 -12.72
C PHE A 348 3.42 10.12 -13.32
N GLY A 349 3.55 11.16 -12.49
CA GLY A 349 4.22 12.41 -12.85
C GLY A 349 4.54 13.25 -11.63
N LYS A 350 5.38 14.26 -11.78
CA LYS A 350 5.62 15.25 -10.71
C LYS A 350 4.46 16.23 -10.61
N ASP A 351 3.99 16.67 -11.76
CA ASP A 351 2.86 17.56 -11.93
C ASP A 351 1.65 16.79 -12.47
N GLU A 352 0.67 17.47 -13.04
CA GLU A 352 -0.52 16.84 -13.61
C GLU A 352 -0.27 16.10 -14.93
N LYS A 353 0.90 16.29 -15.55
CA LYS A 353 1.27 15.61 -16.81
C LYS A 353 1.95 14.27 -16.50
N PRO A 354 1.40 13.16 -16.99
CA PRO A 354 2.03 11.86 -16.82
C PRO A 354 3.31 11.76 -17.64
N THR A 355 4.41 11.45 -16.97
CA THR A 355 5.72 11.19 -17.56
C THR A 355 6.13 9.74 -17.49
N HIS A 356 5.51 8.97 -16.61
CA HIS A 356 5.76 7.54 -16.39
C HIS A 356 4.45 6.76 -16.40
N MET A 357 4.52 5.50 -16.79
CA MET A 357 3.39 4.62 -16.84
C MET A 357 3.83 3.18 -16.51
N VAL A 358 3.05 2.49 -15.67
CA VAL A 358 3.16 1.04 -15.44
C VAL A 358 2.02 0.38 -16.19
N ALA A 359 2.33 -0.41 -17.23
CA ALA A 359 1.36 -1.29 -17.89
C ALA A 359 1.43 -2.69 -17.29
N VAL A 360 0.29 -3.32 -17.06
CA VAL A 360 0.19 -4.69 -16.52
C VAL A 360 -0.77 -5.51 -17.36
N ASN A 361 -0.37 -6.70 -17.74
CA ASN A 361 -1.26 -7.73 -18.29
C ASN A 361 -2.10 -8.33 -17.17
N LEU A 362 -3.41 -8.15 -17.21
CA LEU A 362 -4.34 -8.66 -16.21
C LEU A 362 -4.66 -10.15 -16.39
N ASP A 363 -4.32 -10.73 -17.54
CA ASP A 363 -4.44 -12.18 -17.71
C ASP A 363 -3.23 -12.88 -17.11
N TYR A 364 -3.39 -13.48 -15.92
CA TYR A 364 -2.34 -14.26 -15.28
C TYR A 364 -2.26 -15.73 -15.77
N LYS A 365 -2.97 -16.06 -16.88
CA LYS A 365 -2.92 -17.38 -17.52
C LYS A 365 -2.30 -17.34 -18.92
N ALA A 366 -2.23 -16.16 -19.53
CA ALA A 366 -1.71 -16.00 -20.88
C ALA A 366 -0.79 -14.77 -20.97
N GLU A 367 0.23 -14.86 -21.80
CA GLU A 367 1.00 -13.69 -22.20
C GLU A 367 0.19 -12.77 -23.11
N ALA A 368 0.57 -11.51 -23.17
CA ALA A 368 -0.04 -10.53 -24.05
C ALA A 368 1.02 -9.72 -24.79
N ALA A 369 0.76 -9.43 -26.06
CA ALA A 369 1.55 -8.52 -26.89
C ALA A 369 0.66 -7.38 -27.38
N VAL A 370 1.06 -6.12 -27.12
CA VAL A 370 0.34 -4.92 -27.51
C VAL A 370 1.31 -3.81 -27.86
N TRP A 371 0.87 -2.90 -28.74
CA TRP A 371 1.62 -1.70 -29.02
C TRP A 371 1.17 -0.55 -28.13
N LEU A 372 2.10 0.04 -27.43
CA LEU A 372 1.92 1.25 -26.63
C LEU A 372 2.37 2.47 -27.44
N ILE A 373 1.58 3.53 -27.40
CA ILE A 373 1.98 4.87 -27.85
C ILE A 373 2.08 5.78 -26.63
N GLY A 374 3.14 6.56 -26.53
CA GLY A 374 3.34 7.60 -25.53
C GLY A 374 3.33 9.01 -26.10
N PRO A 375 3.32 10.03 -25.23
CA PRO A 375 3.29 11.44 -25.62
C PRO A 375 4.64 11.99 -26.12
N GLY A 376 5.66 11.18 -26.21
CA GLY A 376 7.01 11.47 -26.69
C GLY A 376 7.81 10.19 -26.83
N ASN A 377 9.10 10.30 -27.16
CA ASN A 377 9.99 9.14 -27.25
C ASN A 377 9.98 8.37 -25.92
N LEU A 378 9.97 7.05 -26.02
CA LEU A 378 9.80 6.17 -24.87
C LEU A 378 11.12 5.54 -24.43
N GLU A 379 11.24 5.32 -23.15
CA GLU A 379 12.24 4.45 -22.52
C GLU A 379 11.53 3.38 -21.67
N ALA A 380 12.06 2.16 -21.71
CA ALA A 380 11.57 1.03 -20.94
C ALA A 380 12.53 0.70 -19.80
N PHE A 381 11.99 0.46 -18.60
CA PHE A 381 12.78 0.11 -17.43
C PHE A 381 13.04 -1.40 -17.36
N ASP A 382 14.29 -1.79 -17.23
CA ASP A 382 14.66 -3.15 -16.84
C ASP A 382 14.75 -3.22 -15.31
N ALA A 383 13.73 -3.79 -14.69
CA ALA A 383 13.67 -3.88 -13.23
C ALA A 383 14.67 -4.88 -12.63
N LYS A 384 15.26 -5.78 -13.43
CA LYS A 384 16.31 -6.69 -12.96
C LYS A 384 17.68 -6.02 -12.98
N ALA A 385 17.97 -5.27 -14.05
CA ALA A 385 19.20 -4.52 -14.20
C ALA A 385 19.17 -3.15 -13.49
N GLY A 386 17.99 -2.61 -13.21
CA GLY A 386 17.80 -1.26 -12.64
C GLY A 386 18.13 -0.15 -13.63
N THR A 387 17.98 -0.38 -14.93
CA THR A 387 18.41 0.55 -15.98
C THR A 387 17.26 0.89 -16.94
N TRP A 388 17.35 2.08 -17.54
CA TRP A 388 16.45 2.55 -18.59
C TRP A 388 17.10 2.34 -19.98
N SER A 389 16.29 1.94 -20.96
CA SER A 389 16.72 1.75 -22.33
C SER A 389 15.78 2.46 -23.28
N ALA A 390 16.31 3.22 -24.24
CA ALA A 390 15.55 3.87 -25.29
C ALA A 390 14.86 2.83 -26.20
N THR A 391 13.62 3.12 -26.61
CA THR A 391 12.83 2.22 -27.46
C THR A 391 12.80 2.64 -28.94
N GLY A 392 13.48 3.73 -29.28
CA GLY A 392 13.62 4.20 -30.65
C GLY A 392 12.47 5.08 -31.18
N GLY A 393 11.51 5.48 -30.32
CA GLY A 393 10.42 6.35 -30.77
C GLY A 393 9.26 6.44 -29.75
N VAL A 394 8.13 6.95 -30.23
CA VAL A 394 6.89 7.14 -29.46
C VAL A 394 6.08 5.85 -29.31
N ARG A 395 6.43 4.79 -30.06
CA ARG A 395 5.71 3.51 -30.11
C ARG A 395 6.60 2.38 -29.61
N LEU A 396 6.05 1.53 -28.75
CA LEU A 396 6.75 0.41 -28.11
C LEU A 396 5.88 -0.85 -28.16
N GLU A 397 6.43 -1.97 -28.63
CA GLU A 397 5.80 -3.27 -28.45
C GLU A 397 6.03 -3.73 -27.01
N LEU A 398 4.95 -3.93 -26.27
CA LEU A 398 4.96 -4.52 -24.94
C LEU A 398 4.63 -6.01 -25.06
N ARG A 399 5.59 -6.87 -24.71
CA ARG A 399 5.39 -8.30 -24.48
C ARG A 399 5.38 -8.55 -22.98
N LEU A 400 4.22 -8.87 -22.45
CA LEU A 400 3.99 -8.99 -21.02
C LEU A 400 3.64 -10.44 -20.67
N PRO A 401 4.41 -11.09 -19.79
CA PRO A 401 4.09 -12.44 -19.34
C PRO A 401 2.75 -12.45 -18.56
N PRO A 402 2.19 -13.64 -18.26
CA PRO A 402 0.99 -13.76 -17.45
C PRO A 402 1.11 -12.98 -16.14
N GLY A 403 0.16 -12.06 -15.87
CA GLY A 403 0.16 -11.19 -14.69
C GLY A 403 1.32 -10.18 -14.59
N GLY A 404 2.15 -10.08 -15.62
CA GLY A 404 3.36 -9.24 -15.60
C GLY A 404 3.13 -7.84 -16.11
N GLY A 405 4.09 -6.97 -15.84
CA GLY A 405 4.03 -5.57 -16.23
C GLY A 405 5.38 -4.97 -16.64
N LYS A 406 5.31 -3.73 -17.09
CA LYS A 406 6.48 -2.94 -17.54
C LYS A 406 6.32 -1.50 -17.10
N LEU A 407 7.39 -0.94 -16.56
CA LEU A 407 7.50 0.50 -16.33
C LEU A 407 8.10 1.15 -17.57
N VAL A 408 7.45 2.20 -18.05
CA VAL A 408 7.83 2.99 -19.23
C VAL A 408 7.80 4.45 -18.83
N ARG A 409 8.70 5.26 -19.42
CA ARG A 409 8.66 6.72 -19.28
C ARG A 409 8.85 7.41 -20.62
N VAL A 410 8.50 8.69 -20.66
CA VAL A 410 8.90 9.60 -21.72
C VAL A 410 10.40 9.89 -21.54
N ALA A 411 11.19 9.77 -22.57
CA ALA A 411 12.61 10.13 -22.56
C ALA A 411 12.79 11.61 -22.15
N LYS A 412 13.84 11.89 -21.40
CA LYS A 412 14.17 13.24 -20.94
C LYS A 412 14.68 14.11 -22.07
#